data_dd89203b600ed0cb62dc4b2ec6363649
#
_entry.id   dd89203b600ed0cb62dc4b2ec6363649
#
_cell.length_a   1.000
_cell.length_b   1.000
_cell.length_c   1.000
_cell.angle_alpha   90.00
_cell.angle_beta   90.00
_cell.angle_gamma   90.00
#
_symmetry.space_group_name_H-M   'P 1'
#
loop_
_entity.id
_entity.type
_entity.pdbx_description
1 polymer ?
#
loop_
_entity_poly.entity_id
_entity_poly.type
_entity_poly.pdbx_seq_one_letter_code
_entity_poly.pdbx_strand_id
1 'polypeptide(L)'
;MSSNNGCMRDPTLYRCKIQPHPRTGNKYNVYPTYDFACPIVDSIEGVTHALRTTEYHDRDEQFYWIIEALGIRKPYIWEYSRLNLNNTVLSKRKLTWFVNEGLVDGWDDPRFPTVRGVLRRGMTVEGLKQFIAAQGSSRSVVNMEWDKIWAFNKRYLRALCKKVIDPVAPRYVALLKKEVIPVNVPEAQEEMKEVAKHPKNPDVGLKPVWYSPKVFVEGADAETFSEGEMVTFINWGNLNITKIHKNAEGKIISLDAKLNLENKDYKKTTKITWLAETTHALPIPAICVTYEHLITKPVLGKDEDFKQYVNKNSKHEELMLGDPCLKDLKKGDIIQLQRRGFFICDQPYEPVSPYSCKEAPCVLIYIPDGHTKEMPTSGSKEKTKVEARKNETSPFKEKLTPSLNNTCTTSEDSLVLYSRVAVQGDVVRELKAKKAPKEDIDAAVKQLLSLKAEYKEKTGQEYKPGNPPAEIGQNISSNSSASILESKSLYDEVAAQGEVVRKLKAEKAPKVSMLEKVKTTFSVSVNSNCLG
;
A
#
# COMPACT_ATOMS: atom_id res chain seq x y z
N MET A 1 46.06 -12.11 -11.08
CA MET A 1 45.69 -13.53 -11.26
C MET A 1 45.59 -14.32 -9.95
N SER A 2 46.12 -13.84 -8.83
CA SER A 2 46.10 -14.53 -7.53
C SER A 2 44.96 -14.07 -6.59
N SER A 3 44.11 -13.12 -7.01
CA SER A 3 43.04 -12.62 -6.15
C SER A 3 41.91 -13.64 -5.98
N ASN A 4 41.40 -13.76 -4.75
CA ASN A 4 40.18 -14.55 -4.46
C ASN A 4 38.91 -13.91 -5.04
N ASN A 5 38.94 -12.59 -5.28
CA ASN A 5 37.88 -11.85 -5.92
C ASN A 5 37.89 -12.08 -7.44
N GLY A 6 36.85 -12.71 -7.97
CA GLY A 6 36.73 -13.02 -9.40
C GLY A 6 36.78 -11.77 -10.30
N CYS A 7 36.26 -10.64 -9.82
CA CYS A 7 36.28 -9.37 -10.54
C CYS A 7 37.70 -8.78 -10.66
N MET A 8 38.60 -9.11 -9.73
CA MET A 8 39.99 -8.70 -9.75
C MET A 8 40.90 -9.72 -10.46
N ARG A 9 40.54 -11.00 -10.39
CA ARG A 9 41.34 -12.08 -10.99
C ARG A 9 41.27 -12.08 -12.50
N ASP A 10 40.07 -11.82 -13.07
CA ASP A 10 39.81 -11.84 -14.51
C ASP A 10 38.89 -10.68 -14.93
N PRO A 11 39.38 -9.43 -14.87
CA PRO A 11 38.56 -8.25 -15.18
C PRO A 11 38.29 -8.14 -16.68
N THR A 12 37.01 -8.06 -17.06
CA THR A 12 36.61 -7.77 -18.44
C THR A 12 36.55 -6.26 -18.64
N LEU A 13 37.52 -5.66 -19.34
CA LEU A 13 37.58 -4.22 -19.57
C LEU A 13 36.77 -3.76 -20.78
N TYR A 14 36.76 -4.55 -21.88
CA TYR A 14 36.06 -4.25 -23.11
C TYR A 14 35.24 -5.44 -23.60
N ARG A 15 34.21 -5.16 -24.41
CA ARG A 15 33.44 -6.18 -25.09
C ARG A 15 33.03 -5.73 -26.51
N CYS A 16 32.95 -6.67 -27.45
CA CYS A 16 32.39 -6.45 -28.77
C CYS A 16 30.86 -6.35 -28.70
N LYS A 17 30.30 -5.45 -29.52
CA LYS A 17 28.86 -5.29 -29.70
C LYS A 17 28.58 -5.15 -31.20
N ILE A 18 27.92 -6.13 -31.78
CA ILE A 18 27.65 -6.20 -33.24
C ILE A 18 26.50 -5.26 -33.62
N GLN A 19 25.55 -5.03 -32.70
CA GLN A 19 24.40 -4.16 -33.00
C GLN A 19 24.82 -2.70 -33.15
N PRO A 20 24.34 -1.98 -34.17
CA PRO A 20 24.61 -0.56 -34.34
C PRO A 20 24.14 0.24 -33.13
N HIS A 21 24.96 1.19 -32.71
CA HIS A 21 24.61 2.07 -31.59
C HIS A 21 23.63 3.17 -32.09
N PRO A 22 22.57 3.51 -31.34
CA PRO A 22 21.54 4.47 -31.81
C PRO A 22 22.07 5.86 -32.20
N ARG A 23 23.20 6.32 -31.62
CA ARG A 23 23.80 7.63 -31.89
C ARG A 23 25.03 7.57 -32.78
N THR A 24 25.86 6.51 -32.66
CA THR A 24 27.14 6.42 -33.35
C THR A 24 27.15 5.40 -34.50
N GLY A 25 26.03 4.70 -34.72
CA GLY A 25 25.94 3.66 -35.74
C GLY A 25 26.99 2.58 -35.54
N ASN A 26 27.71 2.26 -36.61
CA ASN A 26 28.78 1.27 -36.66
C ASN A 26 30.18 1.87 -36.46
N LYS A 27 30.27 3.13 -35.99
CA LYS A 27 31.57 3.80 -35.78
C LYS A 27 32.47 3.05 -34.81
N TYR A 28 31.88 2.45 -33.77
CA TYR A 28 32.58 1.65 -32.77
C TYR A 28 31.93 0.28 -32.64
N ASN A 29 32.77 -0.77 -32.70
CA ASN A 29 32.34 -2.16 -32.49
C ASN A 29 32.79 -2.73 -31.14
N VAL A 30 33.73 -2.03 -30.47
CA VAL A 30 34.24 -2.40 -29.15
C VAL A 30 33.94 -1.29 -28.18
N TYR A 31 33.38 -1.67 -27.05
CA TYR A 31 32.94 -0.74 -26.00
C TYR A 31 33.53 -1.14 -24.64
N PRO A 32 33.91 -0.17 -23.78
CA PRO A 32 34.30 -0.47 -22.43
C PRO A 32 33.10 -1.09 -21.67
N THR A 33 33.41 -1.98 -20.75
CA THR A 33 32.38 -2.45 -19.80
C THR A 33 32.02 -1.35 -18.82
N TYR A 34 30.90 -1.49 -18.15
CA TYR A 34 30.49 -0.57 -17.08
C TYR A 34 31.55 -0.47 -15.98
N ASP A 35 32.07 -1.63 -15.55
CA ASP A 35 33.05 -1.71 -14.45
C ASP A 35 34.38 -0.99 -14.78
N PHE A 36 34.72 -0.85 -16.05
CA PHE A 36 35.90 -0.10 -16.48
C PHE A 36 35.61 1.39 -16.71
N ALA A 37 34.48 1.72 -17.34
CA ALA A 37 34.13 3.09 -17.69
C ALA A 37 33.67 3.93 -16.50
N CYS A 38 32.85 3.35 -15.60
CA CYS A 38 32.21 4.06 -14.51
C CYS A 38 33.18 4.77 -13.56
N PRO A 39 34.26 4.14 -13.03
CA PRO A 39 35.22 4.82 -12.15
C PRO A 39 35.88 6.03 -12.83
N ILE A 40 36.18 5.92 -14.11
CA ILE A 40 36.83 6.98 -14.89
C ILE A 40 35.90 8.16 -15.10
N VAL A 41 34.69 7.87 -15.56
CA VAL A 41 33.65 8.89 -15.84
C VAL A 41 33.24 9.62 -14.54
N ASP A 42 32.96 8.89 -13.49
CA ASP A 42 32.56 9.47 -12.18
C ASP A 42 33.69 10.36 -11.62
N SER A 43 34.94 9.95 -11.78
CA SER A 43 36.08 10.74 -11.35
C SER A 43 36.21 12.05 -12.13
N ILE A 44 36.14 12.00 -13.48
CA ILE A 44 36.32 13.14 -14.38
C ILE A 44 35.12 14.12 -14.25
N GLU A 45 33.90 13.61 -14.16
CA GLU A 45 32.70 14.44 -14.04
C GLU A 45 32.51 15.05 -12.65
N GLY A 46 33.37 14.77 -11.69
CA GLY A 46 33.33 15.37 -10.37
C GLY A 46 32.28 14.76 -9.43
N VAL A 47 31.81 13.53 -9.72
CA VAL A 47 30.88 12.80 -8.85
C VAL A 47 31.50 12.62 -7.46
N THR A 48 30.86 13.13 -6.42
CA THR A 48 31.37 13.04 -5.04
C THR A 48 31.07 11.64 -4.44
N HIS A 49 29.87 11.13 -4.67
CA HIS A 49 29.37 9.86 -4.14
C HIS A 49 28.82 8.99 -5.27
N ALA A 50 29.42 7.83 -5.50
CA ALA A 50 28.93 6.81 -6.41
C ALA A 50 27.94 5.91 -5.64
N LEU A 51 26.63 6.11 -5.88
CA LEU A 51 25.55 5.35 -5.22
C LEU A 51 25.32 4.05 -5.97
N ARG A 52 25.55 2.91 -5.32
CA ARG A 52 25.47 1.58 -5.93
C ARG A 52 24.60 0.64 -5.08
N THR A 53 24.00 -0.36 -5.72
CA THR A 53 23.36 -1.43 -4.96
C THR A 53 24.40 -2.43 -4.46
N THR A 54 24.13 -3.09 -3.34
CA THR A 54 25.00 -4.11 -2.72
C THR A 54 25.36 -5.27 -3.65
N GLU A 55 24.66 -5.43 -4.77
CA GLU A 55 24.99 -6.39 -5.84
C GLU A 55 26.33 -6.09 -6.53
N TYR A 56 26.86 -4.88 -6.36
CA TYR A 56 28.13 -4.44 -6.95
C TYR A 56 29.30 -4.48 -5.96
N HIS A 57 29.08 -4.93 -4.73
CA HIS A 57 30.09 -4.91 -3.67
C HIS A 57 31.42 -5.59 -4.08
N ASP A 58 31.35 -6.74 -4.75
CA ASP A 58 32.53 -7.47 -5.23
C ASP A 58 33.39 -6.66 -6.21
N ARG A 59 32.86 -5.55 -6.75
CA ARG A 59 33.50 -4.69 -7.75
C ARG A 59 34.06 -3.40 -7.18
N ASP A 60 33.93 -3.16 -5.88
CA ASP A 60 34.42 -1.93 -5.25
C ASP A 60 35.95 -1.87 -5.28
N GLU A 61 36.61 -3.01 -5.04
CA GLU A 61 38.07 -3.15 -5.14
C GLU A 61 38.57 -2.83 -6.57
N GLN A 62 37.88 -3.34 -7.60
CA GLN A 62 38.17 -3.05 -9.01
C GLN A 62 37.98 -1.56 -9.33
N PHE A 63 36.91 -0.94 -8.83
CA PHE A 63 36.61 0.47 -9.03
C PHE A 63 37.74 1.35 -8.49
N TYR A 64 38.19 1.09 -7.27
CA TYR A 64 39.27 1.86 -6.65
C TYR A 64 40.65 1.57 -7.26
N TRP A 65 40.90 0.33 -7.66
CA TRP A 65 42.16 -0.03 -8.33
C TRP A 65 42.35 0.73 -9.65
N ILE A 66 41.27 0.88 -10.46
CA ILE A 66 41.30 1.63 -11.72
C ILE A 66 41.62 3.10 -11.46
N ILE A 67 41.02 3.70 -10.47
CA ILE A 67 41.24 5.09 -10.07
C ILE A 67 42.69 5.32 -9.63
N GLU A 68 43.22 4.43 -8.81
CA GLU A 68 44.59 4.49 -8.32
C GLU A 68 45.62 4.29 -9.44
N ALA A 69 45.38 3.32 -10.33
CA ALA A 69 46.24 3.06 -11.48
C ALA A 69 46.33 4.25 -12.45
N LEU A 70 45.24 5.03 -12.56
CA LEU A 70 45.18 6.22 -13.41
C LEU A 70 45.57 7.52 -12.69
N GLY A 71 45.77 7.50 -11.38
CA GLY A 71 46.09 8.68 -10.57
C GLY A 71 45.02 9.76 -10.59
N ILE A 72 43.74 9.39 -10.73
CA ILE A 72 42.61 10.31 -10.83
C ILE A 72 41.87 10.43 -9.49
N ARG A 73 40.95 11.43 -9.38
CA ARG A 73 40.19 11.72 -8.17
C ARG A 73 39.33 10.53 -7.75
N LYS A 74 39.31 10.22 -6.45
CA LYS A 74 38.57 9.09 -5.86
C LYS A 74 37.18 9.51 -5.39
N PRO A 75 36.08 9.11 -6.08
CA PRO A 75 34.71 9.23 -5.56
C PRO A 75 34.49 8.31 -4.37
N TYR A 76 33.59 8.68 -3.48
CA TYR A 76 33.18 7.84 -2.36
C TYR A 76 32.06 6.88 -2.80
N ILE A 77 32.23 5.56 -2.60
CA ILE A 77 31.19 4.57 -2.88
C ILE A 77 30.27 4.46 -1.66
N TRP A 78 28.97 4.57 -1.90
CA TRP A 78 27.94 4.25 -0.92
C TRP A 78 27.00 3.19 -1.46
N GLU A 79 26.83 2.12 -0.69
CA GLU A 79 26.00 0.99 -1.06
C GLU A 79 24.67 0.99 -0.30
N TYR A 80 23.63 0.55 -0.97
CA TYR A 80 22.31 0.33 -0.40
C TYR A 80 21.63 -0.89 -1.02
N SER A 81 20.63 -1.44 -0.32
CA SER A 81 19.88 -2.59 -0.81
C SER A 81 18.99 -2.22 -2.00
N ARG A 82 18.92 -3.11 -2.99
CA ARG A 82 17.93 -3.02 -4.04
C ARG A 82 16.53 -3.22 -3.47
N LEU A 83 15.56 -2.48 -3.98
CA LEU A 83 14.15 -2.72 -3.70
C LEU A 83 13.72 -4.06 -4.30
N ASN A 84 13.26 -4.99 -3.45
CA ASN A 84 12.65 -6.24 -3.86
C ASN A 84 11.17 -6.23 -3.51
N LEU A 85 10.35 -6.67 -4.46
CA LEU A 85 8.89 -6.70 -4.34
C LEU A 85 8.39 -8.13 -4.48
N ASN A 86 7.49 -8.52 -3.59
CA ASN A 86 6.80 -9.80 -3.70
C ASN A 86 5.90 -9.81 -4.95
N ASN A 87 5.66 -11.01 -5.48
CA ASN A 87 4.82 -11.25 -6.66
C ASN A 87 5.26 -10.45 -7.90
N THR A 88 6.56 -10.12 -8.00
CA THR A 88 7.07 -9.19 -9.00
C THR A 88 8.41 -9.63 -9.54
N VAL A 89 8.63 -9.42 -10.83
CA VAL A 89 9.94 -9.54 -11.46
C VAL A 89 10.48 -8.14 -11.78
N LEU A 90 11.72 -7.86 -11.39
CA LEU A 90 12.37 -6.57 -11.59
C LEU A 90 13.41 -6.60 -12.74
N SER A 91 13.69 -7.78 -13.28
CA SER A 91 14.65 -7.94 -14.38
C SER A 91 14.09 -7.37 -15.68
N LYS A 92 14.82 -6.43 -16.31
CA LYS A 92 14.46 -5.85 -17.62
C LYS A 92 14.19 -6.93 -18.67
N ARG A 93 14.98 -8.02 -18.69
CA ARG A 93 14.79 -9.13 -19.65
C ARG A 93 13.45 -9.84 -19.44
N LYS A 94 13.07 -10.09 -18.17
CA LYS A 94 11.80 -10.73 -17.82
C LYS A 94 10.62 -9.81 -18.13
N LEU A 95 10.72 -8.50 -17.87
CA LEU A 95 9.69 -7.51 -18.23
C LEU A 95 9.54 -7.39 -19.75
N THR A 96 10.64 -7.38 -20.52
CA THR A 96 10.60 -7.40 -21.99
C THR A 96 9.84 -8.61 -22.53
N TRP A 97 10.00 -9.77 -21.89
CA TRP A 97 9.27 -10.97 -22.29
C TRP A 97 7.74 -10.77 -22.16
N PHE A 98 7.25 -10.18 -21.06
CA PHE A 98 5.82 -9.88 -20.91
C PHE A 98 5.28 -8.97 -22.01
N VAL A 99 6.06 -7.96 -22.42
CA VAL A 99 5.69 -7.05 -23.50
C VAL A 99 5.64 -7.79 -24.84
N ASN A 100 6.65 -8.63 -25.13
CA ASN A 100 6.75 -9.37 -26.40
C ASN A 100 5.66 -10.44 -26.54
N GLU A 101 5.25 -11.07 -25.43
CA GLU A 101 4.14 -12.04 -25.41
C GLU A 101 2.75 -11.39 -25.41
N GLY A 102 2.67 -10.04 -25.41
CA GLY A 102 1.38 -9.33 -25.39
C GLY A 102 0.55 -9.53 -24.12
N LEU A 103 1.19 -9.94 -23.01
CA LEU A 103 0.52 -10.15 -21.71
C LEU A 103 0.24 -8.85 -20.98
N VAL A 104 0.85 -7.77 -21.41
CA VAL A 104 0.73 -6.40 -20.88
C VAL A 104 0.63 -5.40 -22.02
N ASP A 105 0.03 -4.22 -21.76
CA ASP A 105 -0.19 -3.18 -22.78
C ASP A 105 1.13 -2.53 -23.25
N GLY A 106 2.17 -2.55 -22.40
CA GLY A 106 3.46 -1.94 -22.69
C GLY A 106 4.29 -1.70 -21.43
N TRP A 107 5.31 -0.84 -21.54
CA TRP A 107 6.19 -0.49 -20.43
C TRP A 107 5.55 0.41 -19.36
N ASP A 108 4.41 0.99 -19.65
CA ASP A 108 3.58 1.79 -18.77
C ASP A 108 2.38 1.02 -18.20
N ASP A 109 2.33 -0.30 -18.42
CA ASP A 109 1.26 -1.16 -17.87
C ASP A 109 1.17 -0.99 -16.35
N PRO A 110 -0.04 -0.79 -15.80
CA PRO A 110 -0.26 -0.57 -14.36
C PRO A 110 0.18 -1.72 -13.45
N ARG A 111 0.47 -2.90 -13.99
CA ARG A 111 1.00 -4.07 -13.27
C ARG A 111 2.52 -4.08 -13.20
N PHE A 112 3.20 -3.22 -13.97
CA PHE A 112 4.65 -3.17 -14.01
C PHE A 112 5.23 -2.32 -12.86
N PRO A 113 6.38 -2.73 -12.29
CA PRO A 113 7.11 -1.97 -11.28
C PRO A 113 7.95 -0.83 -11.91
N THR A 114 7.43 -0.20 -12.95
CA THR A 114 8.05 0.97 -13.58
C THR A 114 7.43 2.24 -13.01
N VAL A 115 8.17 3.35 -13.02
CA VAL A 115 7.63 4.65 -12.60
C VAL A 115 6.37 5.00 -13.40
N ARG A 116 6.39 4.76 -14.73
CA ARG A 116 5.22 5.03 -15.59
C ARG A 116 4.03 4.14 -15.24
N GLY A 117 4.26 2.85 -14.96
CA GLY A 117 3.20 1.91 -14.60
C GLY A 117 2.54 2.27 -13.27
N VAL A 118 3.32 2.57 -12.23
CA VAL A 118 2.76 2.94 -10.93
C VAL A 118 2.05 4.29 -10.97
N LEU A 119 2.55 5.27 -11.74
CA LEU A 119 1.86 6.55 -11.94
C LEU A 119 0.55 6.38 -12.71
N ARG A 120 0.53 5.58 -13.78
CA ARG A 120 -0.68 5.27 -14.55
C ARG A 120 -1.73 4.56 -13.68
N ARG A 121 -1.30 3.76 -12.70
CA ARG A 121 -2.19 3.11 -11.72
C ARG A 121 -2.66 4.05 -10.61
N GLY A 122 -2.23 5.32 -10.61
CA GLY A 122 -2.70 6.34 -9.67
C GLY A 122 -1.81 6.60 -8.47
N MET A 123 -0.54 6.15 -8.49
CA MET A 123 0.45 6.60 -7.52
C MET A 123 0.74 8.08 -7.76
N THR A 124 0.71 8.89 -6.71
CA THR A 124 1.12 10.28 -6.80
C THR A 124 2.65 10.38 -6.77
N VAL A 125 3.21 11.38 -7.45
CA VAL A 125 4.67 11.64 -7.42
C VAL A 125 5.14 11.88 -5.98
N GLU A 126 4.35 12.61 -5.21
CA GLU A 126 4.66 12.89 -3.81
C GLU A 126 4.63 11.61 -2.95
N GLY A 127 3.62 10.74 -3.13
CA GLY A 127 3.57 9.44 -2.47
C GLY A 127 4.80 8.57 -2.79
N LEU A 128 5.25 8.57 -4.05
CA LEU A 128 6.44 7.83 -4.47
C LEU A 128 7.72 8.41 -3.85
N LYS A 129 7.90 9.74 -3.85
CA LYS A 129 9.05 10.40 -3.20
C LYS A 129 9.14 10.07 -1.72
N GLN A 130 8.02 10.08 -1.03
CA GLN A 130 7.97 9.78 0.39
C GLN A 130 8.23 8.31 0.70
N PHE A 131 7.74 7.41 -0.15
CA PHE A 131 8.10 6.01 -0.09
C PHE A 131 9.62 5.85 -0.21
N ILE A 132 10.26 6.48 -1.19
CA ILE A 132 11.71 6.43 -1.39
C ILE A 132 12.45 6.97 -0.16
N ALA A 133 12.05 8.12 0.37
CA ALA A 133 12.65 8.69 1.58
C ALA A 133 12.50 7.78 2.80
N ALA A 134 11.34 7.13 2.96
CA ALA A 134 11.09 6.20 4.07
C ALA A 134 11.87 4.89 3.96
N GLN A 135 12.25 4.47 2.74
CA GLN A 135 13.12 3.30 2.53
C GLN A 135 14.52 3.53 3.09
N GLY A 136 15.03 4.76 2.96
CA GLY A 136 16.40 5.10 3.33
C GLY A 136 17.43 4.38 2.46
N SER A 137 18.69 4.36 2.95
CA SER A 137 19.85 3.78 2.27
C SER A 137 20.44 2.57 3.03
N SER A 138 19.59 1.77 3.68
CA SER A 138 20.02 0.56 4.37
C SER A 138 20.58 -0.50 3.40
N ARG A 139 21.58 -1.25 3.86
CA ARG A 139 22.13 -2.42 3.14
C ARG A 139 21.30 -3.69 3.33
N SER A 140 20.33 -3.68 4.25
CA SER A 140 19.51 -4.85 4.54
C SER A 140 18.56 -5.18 3.39
N VAL A 141 18.61 -6.39 2.88
CA VAL A 141 17.74 -6.88 1.81
C VAL A 141 16.37 -7.22 2.41
N VAL A 142 15.32 -6.55 1.94
CA VAL A 142 13.93 -6.78 2.38
C VAL A 142 13.05 -7.02 1.17
N ASN A 143 12.26 -8.10 1.20
CA ASN A 143 11.16 -8.31 0.25
C ASN A 143 9.91 -7.58 0.76
N MET A 144 9.36 -6.73 -0.07
CA MET A 144 8.28 -5.84 0.31
C MET A 144 6.98 -6.18 -0.42
N GLU A 145 5.88 -6.10 0.32
CA GLU A 145 4.54 -6.18 -0.26
C GLU A 145 4.17 -4.86 -0.97
N TRP A 146 3.46 -4.97 -2.08
CA TRP A 146 2.94 -3.81 -2.81
C TRP A 146 2.06 -2.91 -1.94
N ASP A 147 1.29 -3.48 -1.03
CA ASP A 147 0.41 -2.74 -0.12
C ASP A 147 1.17 -1.72 0.73
N LYS A 148 2.43 -2.01 1.09
CA LYS A 148 3.28 -1.06 1.81
C LYS A 148 3.61 0.18 0.97
N ILE A 149 3.80 0.01 -0.35
CA ILE A 149 4.03 1.12 -1.28
C ILE A 149 2.74 1.93 -1.45
N TRP A 150 1.62 1.26 -1.72
CA TRP A 150 0.32 1.90 -1.89
C TRP A 150 -0.17 2.61 -0.62
N ALA A 151 0.24 2.12 0.56
CA ALA A 151 -0.04 2.79 1.83
C ALA A 151 0.52 4.21 1.89
N PHE A 152 1.60 4.55 1.18
CA PHE A 152 2.13 5.92 1.08
C PHE A 152 1.21 6.84 0.29
N ASN A 153 0.50 6.34 -0.69
CA ASN A 153 -0.53 7.09 -1.40
C ASN A 153 -1.71 7.49 -0.48
N LYS A 154 -1.95 6.71 0.59
CA LYS A 154 -3.02 6.93 1.59
C LYS A 154 -2.52 7.45 2.94
N ARG A 155 -1.35 6.98 3.40
CA ARG A 155 -0.93 7.02 4.82
C ARG A 155 -0.25 8.32 5.26
N TYR A 156 0.35 9.08 4.38
CA TYR A 156 1.13 10.27 4.74
C TYR A 156 0.35 11.34 5.51
N LEU A 157 -0.85 11.06 5.83
CA LEU A 157 -1.89 11.98 6.24
C LEU A 157 -2.36 11.86 7.68
N ARG A 158 -1.84 10.92 8.44
CA ARG A 158 -2.29 10.78 9.83
C ARG A 158 -1.52 11.64 10.83
N ALA A 159 -0.33 12.13 10.48
CA ALA A 159 0.55 12.83 11.42
C ALA A 159 0.66 14.35 11.24
N LEU A 160 0.61 14.91 10.01
CA LEU A 160 0.89 16.35 9.82
C LEU A 160 0.01 17.10 8.83
N CYS A 161 -0.61 16.48 7.84
CA CYS A 161 -1.56 17.13 6.93
C CYS A 161 -2.58 16.15 6.42
N LYS A 162 -3.83 16.55 6.36
CA LYS A 162 -4.98 15.81 5.82
C LYS A 162 -4.69 15.19 4.45
N LYS A 163 -5.00 13.90 4.30
CA LYS A 163 -5.12 13.04 3.10
C LYS A 163 -4.89 13.71 1.72
N VAL A 164 -3.98 13.16 0.87
CA VAL A 164 -3.67 13.75 -0.43
C VAL A 164 -4.83 13.54 -1.42
N ILE A 165 -5.35 12.33 -1.51
CA ILE A 165 -6.40 11.99 -2.47
C ILE A 165 -7.81 12.21 -1.88
N ASP A 166 -8.10 11.68 -0.69
CA ASP A 166 -9.45 11.67 -0.12
C ASP A 166 -10.09 13.07 0.10
N PRO A 167 -9.36 14.16 0.45
CA PRO A 167 -10.01 15.47 0.62
C PRO A 167 -10.30 16.20 -0.67
N VAL A 168 -9.68 15.81 -1.76
CA VAL A 168 -9.76 16.53 -3.04
C VAL A 168 -10.41 15.72 -4.15
N ALA A 169 -10.55 14.40 -3.98
CA ALA A 169 -11.15 13.54 -4.99
C ALA A 169 -12.66 13.79 -5.07
N PRO A 170 -13.19 14.23 -6.21
CA PRO A 170 -14.62 14.34 -6.41
C PRO A 170 -15.29 12.96 -6.36
N ARG A 171 -16.51 12.92 -5.84
CA ARG A 171 -17.26 11.67 -5.64
C ARG A 171 -18.34 11.51 -6.68
N TYR A 172 -18.33 10.34 -7.31
CA TYR A 172 -19.29 9.93 -8.33
C TYR A 172 -19.89 8.58 -7.99
N VAL A 173 -20.92 8.19 -8.74
CA VAL A 173 -21.59 6.90 -8.63
C VAL A 173 -21.32 6.10 -9.89
N ALA A 174 -21.12 4.79 -9.74
CA ALA A 174 -21.13 3.82 -10.84
C ALA A 174 -21.75 2.52 -10.34
N LEU A 175 -22.70 1.98 -11.09
CA LEU A 175 -23.42 0.74 -10.80
C LEU A 175 -23.01 -0.35 -11.78
N LEU A 176 -22.92 -1.59 -11.33
CA LEU A 176 -22.56 -2.72 -12.19
C LEU A 176 -23.67 -3.00 -13.20
N LYS A 177 -23.42 -2.71 -14.49
CA LYS A 177 -24.45 -2.70 -15.54
C LYS A 177 -25.28 -3.99 -15.65
N LYS A 178 -24.63 -5.14 -15.46
CA LYS A 178 -25.32 -6.46 -15.56
C LYS A 178 -26.25 -6.77 -14.37
N GLU A 179 -26.17 -6.02 -13.28
CA GLU A 179 -26.87 -6.28 -12.03
C GLU A 179 -27.69 -5.07 -11.55
N VAL A 180 -28.05 -4.18 -12.45
CA VAL A 180 -28.83 -2.99 -12.14
C VAL A 180 -30.29 -3.38 -11.92
N ILE A 181 -30.89 -2.92 -10.82
CA ILE A 181 -32.29 -3.13 -10.46
C ILE A 181 -33.01 -1.78 -10.47
N PRO A 182 -34.11 -1.63 -11.24
CA PRO A 182 -34.93 -0.44 -11.21
C PRO A 182 -35.74 -0.35 -9.90
N VAL A 183 -35.84 0.87 -9.36
CA VAL A 183 -36.66 1.22 -8.20
C VAL A 183 -37.66 2.26 -8.64
N ASN A 184 -38.96 1.99 -8.45
CA ASN A 184 -40.03 2.92 -8.71
C ASN A 184 -40.36 3.72 -7.46
N VAL A 185 -40.35 5.04 -7.57
CA VAL A 185 -40.67 5.99 -6.50
C VAL A 185 -41.76 6.96 -7.03
N PRO A 186 -43.02 6.57 -7.09
CA PRO A 186 -44.06 7.33 -7.78
C PRO A 186 -44.27 8.75 -7.23
N GLU A 187 -43.93 9.00 -5.98
CA GLU A 187 -44.03 10.32 -5.33
C GLU A 187 -42.92 11.28 -5.73
N ALA A 188 -41.83 10.77 -6.31
CA ALA A 188 -40.71 11.59 -6.76
C ALA A 188 -41.06 12.36 -8.02
N GLN A 189 -40.61 13.61 -8.09
CA GLN A 189 -40.73 14.43 -9.29
C GLN A 189 -39.37 14.47 -10.00
N GLU A 190 -39.39 14.68 -11.30
CA GLU A 190 -38.18 14.87 -12.08
C GLU A 190 -37.65 16.28 -11.81
N GLU A 191 -36.54 16.35 -11.06
CA GLU A 191 -35.90 17.61 -10.68
C GLU A 191 -34.37 17.46 -10.66
N MET A 192 -33.67 18.58 -10.86
CA MET A 192 -32.22 18.64 -10.74
C MET A 192 -31.83 19.44 -9.51
N LYS A 193 -30.89 18.90 -8.72
CA LYS A 193 -30.27 19.63 -7.60
C LYS A 193 -28.76 19.60 -7.70
N GLU A 194 -28.14 20.69 -7.33
CA GLU A 194 -26.69 20.74 -7.17
C GLU A 194 -26.27 20.12 -5.84
N VAL A 195 -25.39 19.14 -5.87
CA VAL A 195 -24.82 18.50 -4.69
C VAL A 195 -23.30 18.64 -4.66
N ALA A 196 -22.75 18.72 -3.45
CA ALA A 196 -21.30 18.81 -3.28
C ALA A 196 -20.60 17.56 -3.85
N LYS A 197 -19.61 17.75 -4.71
CA LYS A 197 -18.74 16.68 -5.21
C LYS A 197 -17.98 16.01 -4.07
N HIS A 198 -17.76 16.74 -2.95
CA HIS A 198 -17.09 16.21 -1.78
C HIS A 198 -17.78 16.71 -0.48
N PRO A 199 -18.22 15.80 0.44
CA PRO A 199 -19.06 16.18 1.60
C PRO A 199 -18.33 17.00 2.66
N LYS A 200 -17.00 17.08 2.62
CA LYS A 200 -16.17 17.78 3.62
C LYS A 200 -15.28 18.87 3.03
N ASN A 201 -15.26 19.01 1.72
CA ASN A 201 -14.44 20.00 1.03
C ASN A 201 -15.25 20.71 -0.05
N PRO A 202 -15.75 21.91 0.23
CA PRO A 202 -16.54 22.67 -0.73
C PRO A 202 -15.72 23.16 -1.93
N ASP A 203 -14.38 23.26 -1.81
CA ASP A 203 -13.49 23.72 -2.88
C ASP A 203 -13.47 22.76 -4.09
N VAL A 204 -13.89 21.50 -3.90
CA VAL A 204 -14.04 20.52 -4.99
C VAL A 204 -15.20 20.86 -5.92
N GLY A 205 -16.12 21.72 -5.46
CA GLY A 205 -17.25 22.24 -6.22
C GLY A 205 -18.51 21.36 -6.14
N LEU A 206 -19.48 21.73 -6.96
CA LEU A 206 -20.79 21.10 -7.05
C LEU A 206 -20.94 20.29 -8.33
N LYS A 207 -21.90 19.36 -8.34
CA LYS A 207 -22.33 18.62 -9.53
C LYS A 207 -23.86 18.54 -9.58
N PRO A 208 -24.48 18.54 -10.77
CA PRO A 208 -25.89 18.29 -10.91
C PRO A 208 -26.19 16.82 -10.63
N VAL A 209 -27.24 16.58 -9.86
CA VAL A 209 -27.84 15.26 -9.64
C VAL A 209 -29.30 15.35 -9.98
N TRP A 210 -29.75 14.49 -10.87
CA TRP A 210 -31.16 14.38 -11.24
C TRP A 210 -31.87 13.39 -10.33
N TYR A 211 -33.08 13.73 -9.95
CA TYR A 211 -34.04 12.90 -9.23
C TYR A 211 -35.16 12.52 -10.22
N SER A 212 -35.74 11.37 -10.06
CA SER A 212 -36.71 10.84 -11.00
C SER A 212 -37.62 9.82 -10.29
N PRO A 213 -38.89 9.63 -10.76
CA PRO A 213 -39.76 8.55 -10.31
C PRO A 213 -39.16 7.14 -10.51
N LYS A 214 -38.16 7.01 -11.38
CA LYS A 214 -37.42 5.77 -11.60
C LYS A 214 -35.96 5.97 -11.38
N VAL A 215 -35.34 5.11 -10.58
CA VAL A 215 -33.93 5.13 -10.31
C VAL A 215 -33.34 3.71 -10.38
N PHE A 216 -32.04 3.61 -10.54
CA PHE A 216 -31.30 2.36 -10.56
C PHE A 216 -30.50 2.19 -9.28
N VAL A 217 -30.48 0.97 -8.75
CA VAL A 217 -29.62 0.54 -7.64
C VAL A 217 -28.87 -0.72 -8.03
N GLU A 218 -27.87 -1.09 -7.25
CA GLU A 218 -27.13 -2.33 -7.47
C GLU A 218 -27.92 -3.54 -6.96
N GLY A 219 -27.89 -4.64 -7.72
CA GLY A 219 -28.57 -5.89 -7.34
C GLY A 219 -28.09 -6.43 -6.00
N ALA A 220 -26.79 -6.36 -5.74
CA ALA A 220 -26.21 -6.77 -4.45
C ALA A 220 -26.79 -5.97 -3.25
N ASP A 221 -27.13 -4.70 -3.45
CA ASP A 221 -27.82 -3.91 -2.42
C ASP A 221 -29.29 -4.33 -2.32
N ALA A 222 -29.96 -4.49 -3.46
CA ALA A 222 -31.36 -4.88 -3.52
C ALA A 222 -31.62 -6.23 -2.82
N GLU A 223 -30.70 -7.18 -2.94
CA GLU A 223 -30.79 -8.50 -2.27
C GLU A 223 -30.73 -8.43 -0.74
N THR A 224 -30.24 -7.32 -0.19
CA THR A 224 -30.17 -7.12 1.26
C THR A 224 -31.44 -6.51 1.85
N PHE A 225 -32.35 -5.99 1.02
CA PHE A 225 -33.52 -5.26 1.48
C PHE A 225 -34.68 -6.18 1.91
N SER A 226 -35.45 -5.66 2.83
CA SER A 226 -36.72 -6.25 3.27
C SER A 226 -37.88 -5.29 3.00
N GLU A 227 -39.07 -5.82 2.74
CA GLU A 227 -40.27 -4.99 2.62
C GLU A 227 -40.55 -4.27 3.95
N GLY A 228 -40.81 -2.97 3.87
CA GLY A 228 -40.98 -2.09 5.02
C GLY A 228 -39.68 -1.50 5.56
N GLU A 229 -38.51 -1.92 5.05
CA GLU A 229 -37.20 -1.41 5.49
C GLU A 229 -36.97 0.04 5.03
N MET A 230 -36.40 0.85 5.93
CA MET A 230 -35.95 2.20 5.61
C MET A 230 -34.49 2.19 5.17
N VAL A 231 -34.21 2.68 3.96
CA VAL A 231 -32.89 2.72 3.33
C VAL A 231 -32.52 4.16 2.98
N THR A 232 -31.27 4.56 3.19
CA THR A 232 -30.79 5.89 2.82
C THR A 232 -30.20 5.88 1.41
N PHE A 233 -30.83 6.57 0.50
CA PHE A 233 -30.29 6.90 -0.82
C PHE A 233 -29.35 8.10 -0.69
N ILE A 234 -28.07 7.90 -0.96
CA ILE A 234 -27.03 8.93 -0.77
C ILE A 234 -27.39 10.19 -1.58
N ASN A 235 -27.31 11.37 -0.96
CA ASN A 235 -27.70 12.68 -1.49
C ASN A 235 -29.21 12.87 -1.75
N TRP A 236 -30.05 11.90 -1.43
CA TRP A 236 -31.51 12.06 -1.53
C TRP A 236 -32.17 12.12 -0.14
N GLY A 237 -32.00 11.05 0.62
CA GLY A 237 -32.60 10.91 1.93
C GLY A 237 -33.03 9.47 2.20
N ASN A 238 -33.91 9.31 3.19
CA ASN A 238 -34.47 8.02 3.53
C ASN A 238 -35.70 7.70 2.66
N LEU A 239 -35.73 6.47 2.15
CA LEU A 239 -36.88 5.90 1.45
C LEU A 239 -37.27 4.58 2.13
N ASN A 240 -38.55 4.28 2.15
CA ASN A 240 -39.07 3.00 2.64
C ASN A 240 -39.33 2.07 1.46
N ILE A 241 -38.75 0.88 1.47
CA ILE A 241 -38.98 -0.16 0.46
C ILE A 241 -40.39 -0.74 0.72
N THR A 242 -41.31 -0.52 -0.19
CA THR A 242 -42.69 -0.95 0.00
C THR A 242 -42.95 -2.34 -0.57
N LYS A 243 -42.32 -2.68 -1.69
CA LYS A 243 -42.50 -3.97 -2.34
C LYS A 243 -41.27 -4.43 -3.09
N ILE A 244 -41.03 -5.74 -3.08
CA ILE A 244 -39.91 -6.39 -3.78
C ILE A 244 -40.48 -7.36 -4.82
N HIS A 245 -40.29 -7.04 -6.10
CA HIS A 245 -40.75 -7.89 -7.20
C HIS A 245 -39.67 -8.89 -7.59
N LYS A 246 -40.06 -10.16 -7.64
CA LYS A 246 -39.16 -11.26 -8.00
C LYS A 246 -39.67 -12.01 -9.23
N ASN A 247 -38.74 -12.54 -10.04
CA ASN A 247 -39.10 -13.45 -11.13
C ASN A 247 -39.42 -14.86 -10.60
N ALA A 248 -39.78 -15.76 -11.49
CA ALA A 248 -40.11 -17.15 -11.15
C ALA A 248 -38.92 -17.93 -10.50
N GLU A 249 -37.68 -17.47 -10.72
CA GLU A 249 -36.47 -18.03 -10.15
C GLU A 249 -36.10 -17.42 -8.78
N GLY A 250 -36.93 -16.49 -8.28
CA GLY A 250 -36.70 -15.81 -7.02
C GLY A 250 -35.71 -14.64 -7.08
N LYS A 251 -35.20 -14.27 -8.27
CA LYS A 251 -34.31 -13.13 -8.46
C LYS A 251 -35.11 -11.84 -8.48
N ILE A 252 -34.60 -10.80 -7.82
CA ILE A 252 -35.22 -9.46 -7.78
C ILE A 252 -35.12 -8.83 -9.18
N ILE A 253 -36.24 -8.33 -9.68
CA ILE A 253 -36.34 -7.67 -11.00
C ILE A 253 -36.67 -6.18 -10.87
N SER A 254 -37.39 -5.76 -9.84
CA SER A 254 -37.69 -4.36 -9.54
C SER A 254 -38.07 -4.18 -8.07
N LEU A 255 -38.02 -2.92 -7.61
CA LEU A 255 -38.45 -2.51 -6.28
C LEU A 255 -39.44 -1.35 -6.38
N ASP A 256 -40.38 -1.27 -5.43
CA ASP A 256 -41.19 -0.07 -5.21
C ASP A 256 -40.75 0.55 -3.88
N ALA A 257 -40.61 1.87 -3.86
CA ALA A 257 -40.25 2.61 -2.66
C ALA A 257 -41.08 3.89 -2.52
N LYS A 258 -41.18 4.36 -1.29
CA LYS A 258 -41.88 5.57 -0.90
C LYS A 258 -40.92 6.56 -0.24
N LEU A 259 -41.08 7.85 -0.53
CA LEU A 259 -40.27 8.91 0.07
C LEU A 259 -40.53 9.00 1.59
N ASN A 260 -39.45 9.13 2.37
CA ASN A 260 -39.47 9.37 3.81
C ASN A 260 -38.43 10.41 4.19
N LEU A 261 -38.45 11.57 3.51
CA LEU A 261 -37.42 12.61 3.60
C LEU A 261 -37.47 13.39 4.92
N GLU A 262 -38.56 13.32 5.66
CA GLU A 262 -38.70 13.95 6.97
C GLU A 262 -37.85 13.23 8.04
N ASN A 263 -37.72 11.93 7.90
CA ASN A 263 -36.89 11.13 8.79
C ASN A 263 -35.40 11.31 8.46
N LYS A 264 -34.64 11.95 9.35
CA LYS A 264 -33.20 12.22 9.21
C LYS A 264 -32.33 11.27 10.01
N ASP A 265 -32.82 10.12 10.46
CA ASP A 265 -31.98 9.11 11.13
C ASP A 265 -31.19 8.30 10.11
N TYR A 266 -30.06 8.88 9.72
CA TYR A 266 -29.11 8.23 8.80
C TYR A 266 -28.13 7.27 9.50
N LYS A 267 -28.17 7.13 10.83
CA LYS A 267 -27.15 6.32 11.55
C LYS A 267 -27.47 4.83 11.50
N LYS A 268 -28.74 4.49 11.52
CA LYS A 268 -29.23 3.10 11.60
C LYS A 268 -29.57 2.48 10.25
N THR A 269 -29.62 3.27 9.18
CA THR A 269 -30.03 2.84 7.85
C THR A 269 -28.86 2.39 6.98
N THR A 270 -29.11 1.44 6.10
CA THR A 270 -28.20 1.08 5.01
C THR A 270 -28.08 2.22 4.03
N LYS A 271 -26.84 2.60 3.66
CA LYS A 271 -26.58 3.68 2.69
C LYS A 271 -26.23 3.09 1.35
N ILE A 272 -26.99 3.47 0.33
CA ILE A 272 -26.81 2.96 -1.03
C ILE A 272 -26.51 4.07 -2.04
N THR A 273 -25.87 3.67 -3.12
CA THR A 273 -25.66 4.49 -4.31
C THR A 273 -26.75 4.19 -5.34
N TRP A 274 -27.13 5.20 -6.09
CA TRP A 274 -28.19 5.13 -7.07
C TRP A 274 -27.95 6.11 -8.23
N LEU A 275 -28.62 5.90 -9.36
CA LEU A 275 -28.64 6.78 -10.54
C LEU A 275 -30.08 6.96 -11.01
N ALA A 276 -30.44 8.16 -11.43
CA ALA A 276 -31.77 8.42 -11.99
C ALA A 276 -31.89 7.87 -13.41
N GLU A 277 -33.07 7.36 -13.76
CA GLU A 277 -33.49 7.10 -15.12
C GLU A 277 -34.18 8.33 -15.66
N THR A 278 -33.50 9.17 -16.43
CA THR A 278 -34.05 10.40 -17.02
C THR A 278 -33.43 10.68 -18.38
N THR A 279 -34.18 11.30 -19.27
CA THR A 279 -33.69 11.72 -20.59
C THR A 279 -32.77 12.94 -20.53
N HIS A 280 -32.82 13.71 -19.45
CA HIS A 280 -32.03 14.93 -19.27
C HIS A 280 -30.57 14.66 -18.90
N ALA A 281 -30.28 13.50 -18.31
CA ALA A 281 -28.93 13.13 -17.90
C ALA A 281 -28.75 11.61 -17.96
N LEU A 282 -28.53 11.11 -19.16
CA LEU A 282 -28.30 9.68 -19.37
C LEU A 282 -27.02 9.23 -18.69
N PRO A 283 -27.04 8.12 -17.93
CA PRO A 283 -25.83 7.49 -17.42
C PRO A 283 -24.90 7.10 -18.56
N ILE A 284 -23.61 7.30 -18.37
CA ILE A 284 -22.60 6.99 -19.41
C ILE A 284 -21.99 5.59 -19.19
N PRO A 285 -21.55 4.92 -20.25
CA PRO A 285 -20.78 3.68 -20.09
C PRO A 285 -19.40 3.98 -19.46
N ALA A 286 -19.07 3.24 -18.42
CA ALA A 286 -17.76 3.26 -17.81
C ALA A 286 -17.22 1.84 -17.63
N ILE A 287 -15.91 1.67 -17.68
CA ILE A 287 -15.22 0.41 -17.40
C ILE A 287 -14.35 0.60 -16.17
N CYS A 288 -14.64 -0.13 -15.11
CA CYS A 288 -13.76 -0.20 -13.96
C CYS A 288 -12.75 -1.33 -14.15
N VAL A 289 -11.46 -0.99 -14.09
CA VAL A 289 -10.36 -1.95 -14.27
C VAL A 289 -9.66 -2.18 -12.95
N THR A 290 -9.58 -3.44 -12.56
CA THR A 290 -8.81 -3.89 -11.40
C THR A 290 -7.66 -4.78 -11.85
N TYR A 291 -6.50 -4.58 -11.27
CA TYR A 291 -5.30 -5.34 -11.58
C TYR A 291 -4.84 -6.19 -10.41
N GLU A 292 -4.52 -7.44 -10.68
CA GLU A 292 -3.82 -8.35 -9.79
C GLU A 292 -2.32 -8.41 -10.12
N HIS A 293 -1.58 -9.18 -9.32
CA HIS A 293 -0.16 -9.40 -9.56
C HIS A 293 0.08 -10.25 -10.81
N LEU A 294 1.13 -9.91 -11.58
CA LEU A 294 1.55 -10.69 -12.75
C LEU A 294 2.18 -12.03 -12.37
N ILE A 295 2.71 -12.16 -11.17
CA ILE A 295 3.35 -13.36 -10.65
C ILE A 295 2.58 -13.86 -9.44
N THR A 296 2.14 -15.11 -9.47
CA THR A 296 1.36 -15.72 -8.38
C THR A 296 2.21 -16.07 -7.16
N LYS A 297 3.50 -16.41 -7.36
CA LYS A 297 4.41 -16.78 -6.28
C LYS A 297 5.04 -15.52 -5.65
N PRO A 298 5.02 -15.35 -4.31
CA PRO A 298 5.56 -14.17 -3.66
C PRO A 298 7.06 -13.95 -3.93
N VAL A 299 7.88 -14.98 -3.79
CA VAL A 299 9.34 -14.93 -4.00
C VAL A 299 9.76 -16.07 -4.91
N LEU A 300 10.42 -15.73 -6.02
CA LEU A 300 10.97 -16.69 -6.97
C LEU A 300 12.38 -17.13 -6.53
N GLY A 301 12.65 -18.42 -6.57
CA GLY A 301 13.98 -18.98 -6.41
C GLY A 301 14.94 -18.59 -7.56
N LYS A 302 16.26 -18.76 -7.34
CA LYS A 302 17.27 -18.41 -8.35
C LYS A 302 17.14 -19.22 -9.63
N ASP A 303 16.80 -20.50 -9.49
CA ASP A 303 16.73 -21.49 -10.59
C ASP A 303 15.31 -21.74 -11.10
N GLU A 304 14.32 -20.98 -10.60
CA GLU A 304 12.94 -21.12 -11.01
C GLU A 304 12.62 -20.32 -12.27
N ASP A 305 11.94 -20.98 -13.22
CA ASP A 305 11.39 -20.27 -14.38
C ASP A 305 10.12 -19.52 -13.98
N PHE A 306 10.22 -18.19 -13.98
CA PHE A 306 9.12 -17.29 -13.65
C PHE A 306 7.87 -17.48 -14.53
N LYS A 307 8.03 -18.04 -15.74
CA LYS A 307 6.95 -18.28 -16.70
C LYS A 307 5.88 -19.22 -16.18
N GLN A 308 6.27 -20.15 -15.29
CA GLN A 308 5.35 -21.11 -14.66
C GLN A 308 4.40 -20.44 -13.65
N TYR A 309 4.77 -19.28 -13.15
CA TYR A 309 4.02 -18.53 -12.13
C TYR A 309 3.32 -17.29 -12.69
N VAL A 310 3.20 -17.18 -14.01
CA VAL A 310 2.53 -16.04 -14.64
C VAL A 310 1.02 -16.12 -14.46
N ASN A 311 0.43 -15.05 -13.91
CA ASN A 311 -1.00 -14.87 -13.84
C ASN A 311 -1.52 -14.27 -15.17
N LYS A 312 -2.08 -15.12 -16.01
CA LYS A 312 -2.65 -14.69 -17.31
C LYS A 312 -3.97 -13.94 -17.16
N ASN A 313 -4.66 -14.10 -16.02
CA ASN A 313 -5.93 -13.44 -15.73
C ASN A 313 -5.75 -12.39 -14.61
N SER A 314 -4.86 -11.43 -14.85
CA SER A 314 -4.49 -10.39 -13.88
C SER A 314 -5.10 -9.01 -14.17
N LYS A 315 -5.99 -8.92 -15.17
CA LYS A 315 -6.75 -7.71 -15.53
C LYS A 315 -8.25 -8.05 -15.52
N HIS A 316 -9.01 -7.40 -14.66
CA HIS A 316 -10.45 -7.58 -14.53
C HIS A 316 -11.14 -6.29 -14.94
N GLU A 317 -12.08 -6.41 -15.87
CA GLU A 317 -12.85 -5.30 -16.41
C GLU A 317 -14.32 -5.49 -16.09
N GLU A 318 -14.92 -4.49 -15.44
CA GLU A 318 -16.35 -4.46 -15.12
C GLU A 318 -17.03 -3.31 -15.86
N LEU A 319 -18.02 -3.64 -16.66
CA LEU A 319 -18.84 -2.64 -17.36
C LEU A 319 -19.83 -2.03 -16.37
N MET A 320 -19.75 -0.72 -16.24
CA MET A 320 -20.53 0.07 -15.29
C MET A 320 -21.51 1.02 -16.00
N LEU A 321 -22.59 1.30 -15.31
CA LEU A 321 -23.46 2.44 -15.59
C LEU A 321 -22.97 3.60 -14.73
N GLY A 322 -22.35 4.61 -15.34
CA GLY A 322 -21.67 5.70 -14.66
C GLY A 322 -22.50 6.97 -14.49
N ASP A 323 -22.21 7.71 -13.45
CA ASP A 323 -22.73 9.08 -13.23
C ASP A 323 -22.52 9.93 -14.50
N PRO A 324 -23.54 10.65 -14.98
CA PRO A 324 -23.45 11.49 -16.18
C PRO A 324 -22.28 12.50 -16.14
N CYS A 325 -21.90 12.97 -14.95
CA CYS A 325 -20.78 13.90 -14.77
C CYS A 325 -19.39 13.28 -15.00
N LEU A 326 -19.28 11.96 -15.13
CA LEU A 326 -18.01 11.32 -15.52
C LEU A 326 -17.57 11.67 -16.94
N LYS A 327 -18.47 12.19 -17.79
CA LYS A 327 -18.14 12.68 -19.14
C LYS A 327 -17.14 13.82 -19.17
N ASP A 328 -17.04 14.57 -18.06
CA ASP A 328 -16.19 15.75 -17.95
C ASP A 328 -14.77 15.40 -17.44
N LEU A 329 -14.51 14.14 -17.11
CA LEU A 329 -13.21 13.67 -16.63
C LEU A 329 -12.16 13.75 -17.72
N LYS A 330 -10.94 14.12 -17.30
CA LYS A 330 -9.75 14.11 -18.14
C LYS A 330 -8.83 12.96 -17.73
N LYS A 331 -8.00 12.54 -18.69
CA LYS A 331 -6.96 11.53 -18.39
C LYS A 331 -6.09 11.99 -17.23
N GLY A 332 -5.94 11.12 -16.23
CA GLY A 332 -5.17 11.37 -15.02
C GLY A 332 -5.97 11.94 -13.84
N ASP A 333 -7.24 12.30 -14.04
CA ASP A 333 -8.10 12.74 -12.94
C ASP A 333 -8.32 11.61 -11.94
N ILE A 334 -8.13 11.91 -10.67
CA ILE A 334 -8.35 10.96 -9.57
C ILE A 334 -9.71 11.26 -8.93
N ILE A 335 -10.55 10.25 -8.85
CA ILE A 335 -11.92 10.33 -8.35
C ILE A 335 -12.17 9.27 -7.28
N GLN A 336 -13.25 9.42 -6.54
CA GLN A 336 -13.81 8.37 -5.72
C GLN A 336 -15.14 7.89 -6.31
N LEU A 337 -15.23 6.62 -6.66
CA LEU A 337 -16.53 5.98 -6.83
C LEU A 337 -17.05 5.61 -5.43
N GLN A 338 -18.20 6.19 -5.08
CA GLN A 338 -18.78 6.01 -3.75
C GLN A 338 -18.97 4.52 -3.44
N ARG A 339 -18.54 4.09 -2.25
CA ARG A 339 -18.55 2.70 -1.77
C ARG A 339 -17.61 1.73 -2.51
N ARG A 340 -16.99 2.13 -3.64
CA ARG A 340 -16.09 1.27 -4.45
C ARG A 340 -14.60 1.59 -4.27
N GLY A 341 -14.23 2.82 -3.90
CA GLY A 341 -12.84 3.23 -3.68
C GLY A 341 -12.36 4.34 -4.61
N PHE A 342 -11.05 4.48 -4.72
CA PHE A 342 -10.45 5.51 -5.57
C PHE A 342 -10.07 4.93 -6.93
N PHE A 343 -10.22 5.78 -7.95
CA PHE A 343 -9.94 5.43 -9.34
C PHE A 343 -9.21 6.59 -10.04
N ILE A 344 -8.40 6.26 -11.02
CA ILE A 344 -7.79 7.23 -11.94
C ILE A 344 -8.39 7.05 -13.33
N CYS A 345 -8.73 8.14 -13.98
CA CYS A 345 -9.19 8.13 -15.38
C CYS A 345 -8.02 7.85 -16.32
N ASP A 346 -8.00 6.67 -16.93
CA ASP A 346 -7.00 6.29 -17.95
C ASP A 346 -7.41 6.72 -19.36
N GLN A 347 -8.72 6.59 -19.67
CA GLN A 347 -9.32 7.07 -20.90
C GLN A 347 -10.61 7.82 -20.59
N PRO A 348 -10.72 9.09 -21.01
CA PRO A 348 -11.96 9.85 -20.88
C PRO A 348 -13.10 9.22 -21.68
N TYR A 349 -14.33 9.53 -21.31
CA TYR A 349 -15.49 9.22 -22.14
C TYR A 349 -15.43 10.00 -23.47
N GLU A 350 -15.73 9.34 -24.56
CA GLU A 350 -15.89 9.97 -25.87
C GLU A 350 -17.31 9.73 -26.38
N PRO A 351 -18.05 10.78 -26.76
CA PRO A 351 -19.38 10.64 -27.33
C PRO A 351 -19.33 9.93 -28.68
N VAL A 352 -20.49 9.56 -29.21
CA VAL A 352 -20.60 8.90 -30.51
C VAL A 352 -19.86 9.70 -31.58
N SER A 353 -18.81 9.09 -32.14
CA SER A 353 -18.03 9.68 -33.23
C SER A 353 -18.72 9.46 -34.57
N PRO A 354 -18.75 10.47 -35.46
CA PRO A 354 -19.25 10.30 -36.81
C PRO A 354 -18.52 9.20 -37.63
N TYR A 355 -17.29 8.88 -37.22
CA TYR A 355 -16.46 7.88 -37.92
C TYR A 355 -16.67 6.47 -37.38
N SER A 356 -16.80 6.30 -36.07
CA SER A 356 -16.97 4.99 -35.43
C SER A 356 -18.42 4.59 -35.24
N CYS A 357 -19.36 5.55 -35.26
CA CYS A 357 -20.77 5.40 -34.93
C CYS A 357 -20.98 4.74 -33.55
N LYS A 358 -20.00 4.85 -32.66
CA LYS A 358 -20.02 4.28 -31.30
C LYS A 358 -19.41 5.28 -30.33
N GLU A 359 -19.94 5.27 -29.11
CA GLU A 359 -19.32 5.94 -27.97
C GLU A 359 -18.19 5.11 -27.40
N ALA A 360 -17.16 5.77 -26.84
CA ALA A 360 -16.09 5.11 -26.11
C ALA A 360 -16.31 5.27 -24.59
N PRO A 361 -16.33 4.16 -23.84
CA PRO A 361 -16.56 4.21 -22.39
C PRO A 361 -15.43 4.93 -21.67
N CYS A 362 -15.75 5.59 -20.54
CA CYS A 362 -14.74 6.10 -19.62
C CYS A 362 -14.03 4.92 -18.94
N VAL A 363 -12.69 4.83 -19.06
CA VAL A 363 -11.90 3.76 -18.43
C VAL A 363 -11.29 4.27 -17.13
N LEU A 364 -11.64 3.62 -16.03
CA LEU A 364 -11.27 3.98 -14.67
C LEU A 364 -10.44 2.84 -14.05
N ILE A 365 -9.17 3.12 -13.73
CA ILE A 365 -8.29 2.14 -13.09
C ILE A 365 -8.38 2.29 -11.57
N TYR A 366 -8.62 1.18 -10.88
CA TYR A 366 -8.66 1.13 -9.42
C TYR A 366 -7.29 1.44 -8.81
N ILE A 367 -7.27 2.38 -7.86
CA ILE A 367 -6.08 2.77 -7.09
C ILE A 367 -6.07 1.97 -5.78
N PRO A 368 -5.08 1.08 -5.56
CA PRO A 368 -4.96 0.35 -4.31
C PRO A 368 -4.77 1.29 -3.11
N ASP A 369 -5.42 0.97 -2.00
CA ASP A 369 -5.38 1.82 -0.80
C ASP A 369 -4.45 1.31 0.31
N GLY A 370 -3.68 0.24 0.02
CA GLY A 370 -2.75 -0.37 0.96
C GLY A 370 -3.44 -1.10 2.12
N HIS A 371 -4.71 -1.39 2.00
CA HIS A 371 -5.44 -2.29 2.90
C HIS A 371 -5.95 -3.48 2.10
N THR A 372 -5.52 -4.67 2.47
CA THR A 372 -6.08 -5.95 2.04
C THR A 372 -7.50 -6.12 2.60
N LYS A 373 -8.42 -5.30 2.14
CA LYS A 373 -9.84 -5.63 2.21
C LYS A 373 -10.20 -6.08 0.81
N GLU A 374 -10.60 -7.35 0.69
CA GLU A 374 -11.37 -7.78 -0.45
C GLU A 374 -12.39 -6.70 -0.76
N MET A 375 -12.32 -6.14 -1.96
CA MET A 375 -13.40 -5.30 -2.44
C MET A 375 -14.66 -6.12 -2.29
N PRO A 376 -15.77 -5.56 -1.78
CA PRO A 376 -17.04 -6.23 -1.92
C PRO A 376 -17.34 -6.30 -3.42
N THR A 377 -16.90 -7.37 -4.05
CA THR A 377 -17.39 -7.78 -5.36
C THR A 377 -18.85 -8.08 -5.15
N SER A 378 -19.70 -7.28 -5.77
CA SER A 378 -21.08 -7.63 -5.95
C SER A 378 -21.13 -9.01 -6.61
N GLY A 379 -21.54 -10.02 -5.83
CA GLY A 379 -21.81 -11.37 -6.33
C GLY A 379 -20.73 -12.42 -6.15
N SER A 380 -20.33 -12.72 -4.94
CA SER A 380 -20.07 -14.09 -4.47
C SER A 380 -19.75 -14.10 -2.98
N LYS A 381 -20.77 -13.99 -2.18
CA LYS A 381 -20.81 -14.65 -0.88
C LYS A 381 -21.90 -15.70 -0.97
N GLU A 382 -21.55 -16.88 -1.48
CA GLU A 382 -22.18 -18.08 -0.99
C GLU A 382 -22.02 -18.06 0.52
N LYS A 383 -23.10 -17.66 1.19
CA LYS A 383 -23.28 -17.91 2.60
C LYS A 383 -23.41 -19.42 2.74
N THR A 384 -22.32 -20.09 2.98
CA THR A 384 -22.35 -21.41 3.62
C THR A 384 -22.97 -21.17 4.99
N LYS A 385 -24.29 -21.35 5.08
CA LYS A 385 -24.99 -21.60 6.34
C LYS A 385 -24.40 -22.91 6.89
N VAL A 386 -23.47 -22.78 7.79
CA VAL A 386 -23.13 -23.86 8.69
C VAL A 386 -24.26 -23.92 9.71
N GLU A 387 -25.21 -24.80 9.46
CA GLU A 387 -26.14 -25.27 10.48
C GLU A 387 -25.37 -25.84 11.64
N ALA A 388 -25.58 -25.24 12.80
CA ALA A 388 -25.10 -25.75 14.07
C ALA A 388 -25.76 -27.13 14.33
N ARG A 389 -25.06 -28.19 14.03
CA ARG A 389 -25.34 -29.51 14.65
C ARG A 389 -24.52 -29.59 15.93
N LYS A 390 -25.23 -29.46 17.04
CA LYS A 390 -24.84 -30.03 18.33
C LYS A 390 -24.61 -31.51 18.13
N ASN A 391 -23.45 -32.00 18.45
CA ASN A 391 -23.27 -33.35 18.98
C ASN A 391 -22.14 -33.38 19.98
N GLU A 392 -22.48 -34.06 21.01
CA GLU A 392 -21.81 -34.29 22.28
C GLU A 392 -20.58 -35.21 22.19
N THR A 393 -19.77 -35.04 23.22
CA THR A 393 -18.98 -36.05 23.99
C THR A 393 -17.76 -36.69 23.34
N SER A 394 -16.65 -36.36 23.87
CA SER A 394 -15.80 -37.10 24.84
C SER A 394 -14.47 -37.64 24.28
N PRO A 395 -13.50 -37.99 25.14
CA PRO A 395 -12.15 -37.44 25.03
C PRO A 395 -11.12 -38.55 24.69
N PHE A 396 -10.04 -38.19 24.03
CA PHE A 396 -8.84 -39.01 24.08
C PHE A 396 -7.66 -38.21 24.64
N LYS A 397 -7.29 -38.57 25.83
CA LYS A 397 -5.99 -38.30 26.46
C LYS A 397 -4.97 -39.26 25.85
N GLU A 398 -3.89 -38.76 25.34
CA GLU A 398 -2.64 -39.47 25.39
C GLU A 398 -1.53 -38.59 25.96
N LYS A 399 -1.06 -39.09 27.10
CA LYS A 399 0.13 -38.67 27.81
C LYS A 399 1.36 -39.17 27.06
N LEU A 400 2.32 -38.30 26.91
CA LEU A 400 3.72 -38.68 26.93
C LEU A 400 4.49 -37.64 27.72
N THR A 401 4.91 -38.07 28.89
CA THR A 401 5.83 -37.43 29.82
C THR A 401 7.27 -37.87 29.57
N PRO A 402 8.24 -37.30 30.24
CA PRO A 402 9.41 -36.73 29.61
C PRO A 402 10.68 -37.52 29.93
N SER A 403 11.72 -37.27 29.21
CA SER A 403 13.07 -37.64 29.66
C SER A 403 13.96 -36.42 29.70
N LEU A 404 14.46 -36.15 30.91
CA LEU A 404 15.51 -35.21 31.21
C LEU A 404 16.80 -35.58 30.43
N ASN A 405 17.48 -34.59 29.87
CA ASN A 405 18.89 -34.41 30.20
C ASN A 405 19.37 -33.00 29.91
N ASN A 406 20.04 -32.45 30.90
CA ASN A 406 20.77 -31.19 30.95
C ASN A 406 21.74 -31.02 29.77
N THR A 407 21.85 -29.82 29.18
CA THR A 407 23.02 -28.92 29.32
C THR A 407 22.98 -27.81 28.27
N CYS A 408 23.45 -26.65 28.68
CA CYS A 408 23.86 -25.48 27.91
C CYS A 408 22.79 -24.55 27.33
N THR A 409 22.51 -23.49 28.09
CA THR A 409 21.73 -22.31 27.72
C THR A 409 22.43 -21.54 26.57
N THR A 410 21.78 -21.47 25.43
CA THR A 410 22.19 -20.66 24.30
C THR A 410 21.34 -19.40 24.20
N SER A 411 21.92 -18.33 23.68
CA SER A 411 21.33 -17.00 23.47
C SER A 411 20.01 -16.98 22.69
N GLU A 412 19.66 -18.05 21.99
CA GLU A 412 18.38 -18.23 21.28
C GLU A 412 17.18 -18.28 22.21
N ASP A 413 17.32 -18.85 23.42
CA ASP A 413 16.20 -18.98 24.37
C ASP A 413 15.70 -17.64 24.92
N SER A 414 16.57 -16.65 25.08
CA SER A 414 16.22 -15.32 25.61
C SER A 414 15.46 -14.47 24.58
N LEU A 415 15.76 -14.58 23.29
CA LEU A 415 15.05 -13.91 22.20
C LEU A 415 13.68 -14.54 21.96
N VAL A 416 13.58 -15.87 22.07
CA VAL A 416 12.30 -16.58 21.98
C VAL A 416 11.38 -16.19 23.12
N LEU A 417 11.91 -16.07 24.33
CA LEU A 417 11.14 -15.64 25.49
C LEU A 417 10.70 -14.17 25.38
N TYR A 418 11.57 -13.29 24.88
CA TYR A 418 11.23 -11.90 24.60
C TYR A 418 10.05 -11.80 23.60
N SER A 419 10.09 -12.57 22.53
CA SER A 419 9.03 -12.61 21.53
C SER A 419 7.70 -13.13 22.11
N ARG A 420 7.74 -14.14 22.97
CA ARG A 420 6.55 -14.68 23.65
C ARG A 420 5.89 -13.66 24.58
N VAL A 421 6.66 -12.87 25.30
CA VAL A 421 6.15 -11.78 26.14
C VAL A 421 5.48 -10.69 25.29
N ALA A 422 6.06 -10.35 24.13
CA ALA A 422 5.49 -9.37 23.20
C ALA A 422 4.13 -9.84 22.66
N VAL A 423 4.06 -11.06 22.15
CA VAL A 423 2.82 -11.66 21.60
C VAL A 423 1.71 -11.72 22.66
N GLN A 424 2.03 -12.16 23.89
CA GLN A 424 1.05 -12.21 24.97
C GLN A 424 0.56 -10.81 25.36
N GLY A 425 1.41 -9.78 25.27
CA GLY A 425 1.04 -8.38 25.45
C GLY A 425 0.03 -7.89 24.41
N ASP A 426 0.16 -8.37 23.18
CA ASP A 426 -0.79 -8.05 22.08
C ASP A 426 -2.14 -8.74 22.30
N VAL A 427 -2.15 -10.00 22.74
CA VAL A 427 -3.38 -10.73 23.10
C VAL A 427 -4.17 -9.98 24.19
N VAL A 428 -3.50 -9.50 25.24
CA VAL A 428 -4.17 -8.69 26.29
C VAL A 428 -4.74 -7.39 25.74
N ARG A 429 -4.05 -6.74 24.80
CA ARG A 429 -4.55 -5.51 24.13
C ARG A 429 -5.78 -5.79 23.28
N GLU A 430 -5.77 -6.89 22.53
CA GLU A 430 -6.91 -7.29 21.70
C GLU A 430 -8.15 -7.65 22.52
N LEU A 431 -7.99 -8.42 23.58
CA LEU A 431 -9.09 -8.78 24.48
C LEU A 431 -9.73 -7.55 25.12
N LYS A 432 -8.92 -6.57 25.56
CA LYS A 432 -9.40 -5.29 26.05
C LYS A 432 -10.10 -4.45 24.98
N ALA A 433 -9.58 -4.43 23.76
CA ALA A 433 -10.18 -3.70 22.64
C ALA A 433 -11.53 -4.31 22.20
N LYS A 434 -11.65 -5.64 22.25
CA LYS A 434 -12.88 -6.39 21.96
C LYS A 434 -13.89 -6.39 23.11
N LYS A 435 -13.57 -5.75 24.26
CA LYS A 435 -14.39 -5.78 25.49
C LYS A 435 -14.79 -7.20 25.90
N ALA A 436 -13.83 -8.14 25.81
CA ALA A 436 -14.04 -9.52 26.21
C ALA A 436 -14.42 -9.65 27.71
N PRO A 437 -14.99 -10.78 28.14
CA PRO A 437 -15.30 -11.03 29.55
C PRO A 437 -14.10 -10.78 30.45
N LYS A 438 -14.36 -10.24 31.64
CA LYS A 438 -13.30 -9.85 32.59
C LYS A 438 -12.40 -11.05 32.98
N GLU A 439 -12.97 -12.24 33.04
CA GLU A 439 -12.28 -13.49 33.38
C GLU A 439 -11.21 -13.84 32.33
N ASP A 440 -11.51 -13.66 31.04
CA ASP A 440 -10.57 -13.90 29.94
C ASP A 440 -9.43 -12.89 29.92
N ILE A 441 -9.75 -11.63 30.22
CA ILE A 441 -8.75 -10.56 30.33
C ILE A 441 -7.82 -10.83 31.53
N ASP A 442 -8.35 -11.21 32.67
CA ASP A 442 -7.57 -11.48 33.90
C ASP A 442 -6.69 -12.73 33.71
N ALA A 443 -7.18 -13.77 33.03
CA ALA A 443 -6.39 -14.95 32.68
C ALA A 443 -5.21 -14.60 31.76
N ALA A 444 -5.45 -13.81 30.70
CA ALA A 444 -4.41 -13.37 29.77
C ALA A 444 -3.37 -12.45 30.45
N VAL A 445 -3.79 -11.59 31.36
CA VAL A 445 -2.88 -10.74 32.18
C VAL A 445 -2.02 -11.58 33.09
N LYS A 446 -2.59 -12.61 33.74
CA LYS A 446 -1.83 -13.54 34.61
C LYS A 446 -0.74 -14.28 33.82
N GLN A 447 -1.05 -14.75 32.62
CA GLN A 447 -0.05 -15.35 31.72
C GLN A 447 1.04 -14.35 31.32
N LEU A 448 0.69 -13.11 30.99
CA LEU A 448 1.67 -12.07 30.65
C LEU A 448 2.63 -11.79 31.80
N LEU A 449 2.13 -11.74 33.06
CA LEU A 449 2.95 -11.52 34.25
C LEU A 449 3.88 -12.71 34.50
N SER A 450 3.42 -13.96 34.32
CA SER A 450 4.24 -15.17 34.42
C SER A 450 5.39 -15.18 33.42
N LEU A 451 5.12 -14.87 32.16
CA LEU A 451 6.13 -14.80 31.10
C LEU A 451 7.16 -13.68 31.34
N LYS A 452 6.75 -12.55 31.89
CA LYS A 452 7.67 -11.48 32.31
C LYS A 452 8.56 -11.85 33.46
N ALA A 453 8.04 -12.61 34.42
CA ALA A 453 8.83 -13.12 35.54
C ALA A 453 9.87 -14.13 35.05
N GLU A 454 9.48 -15.07 34.18
CA GLU A 454 10.38 -16.04 33.54
C GLU A 454 11.48 -15.35 32.70
N TYR A 455 11.12 -14.30 31.96
CA TYR A 455 12.08 -13.50 31.22
C TYR A 455 13.10 -12.82 32.14
N LYS A 456 12.62 -12.21 33.23
CA LYS A 456 13.50 -11.56 34.24
C LYS A 456 14.43 -12.56 34.92
N GLU A 457 13.93 -13.75 35.24
CA GLU A 457 14.71 -14.82 35.89
C GLU A 457 15.83 -15.33 34.95
N LYS A 458 15.53 -15.54 33.67
CA LYS A 458 16.49 -16.06 32.68
C LYS A 458 17.47 -15.03 32.17
N THR A 459 17.08 -13.77 32.05
CA THR A 459 17.90 -12.70 31.42
C THR A 459 18.51 -11.73 32.44
N GLY A 460 18.04 -11.73 33.69
CA GLY A 460 18.40 -10.75 34.72
C GLY A 460 17.88 -9.32 34.44
N GLN A 461 17.13 -9.12 33.34
CA GLN A 461 16.63 -7.81 32.91
C GLN A 461 15.11 -7.74 32.90
N GLU A 462 14.57 -6.55 33.18
CA GLU A 462 13.13 -6.33 33.03
C GLU A 462 12.73 -6.19 31.55
N TYR A 463 11.65 -6.85 31.16
CA TYR A 463 11.10 -6.73 29.82
C TYR A 463 10.68 -5.29 29.51
N LYS A 464 11.29 -4.68 28.48
CA LYS A 464 10.90 -3.38 27.93
C LYS A 464 10.49 -3.57 26.46
N PRO A 465 9.28 -3.16 26.05
CA PRO A 465 8.87 -3.24 24.66
C PRO A 465 9.82 -2.44 23.75
N GLY A 466 10.32 -3.07 22.68
CA GLY A 466 11.22 -2.43 21.72
C GLY A 466 12.72 -2.56 22.04
N ASN A 467 13.11 -3.26 23.10
CA ASN A 467 14.51 -3.42 23.50
C ASN A 467 14.83 -4.92 23.69
N PRO A 468 15.13 -5.68 22.63
CA PRO A 468 15.52 -7.09 22.76
C PRO A 468 16.89 -7.21 23.45
N PRO A 469 17.17 -8.36 24.11
CA PRO A 469 18.46 -8.60 24.74
C PRO A 469 19.59 -8.59 23.71
N ALA A 470 20.70 -7.91 24.03
CA ALA A 470 21.88 -7.84 23.18
C ALA A 470 22.60 -9.20 23.14
N GLU A 471 23.02 -9.65 21.95
CA GLU A 471 23.87 -10.82 21.78
C GLU A 471 25.24 -10.58 22.41
N ILE A 472 25.62 -11.43 23.35
CA ILE A 472 27.00 -11.47 23.88
C ILE A 472 27.81 -12.37 22.94
N GLY A 473 28.47 -11.76 21.99
CA GLY A 473 29.44 -12.38 21.09
C GLY A 473 30.84 -11.80 21.31
N GLN A 474 31.71 -12.64 21.77
CA GLN A 474 33.15 -12.65 22.02
C GLN A 474 34.03 -11.51 21.49
N ASN A 475 34.86 -11.03 22.42
CA ASN A 475 36.17 -10.34 22.30
C ASN A 475 36.84 -10.33 20.93
N ILE A 476 37.12 -9.13 20.41
CA ILE A 476 38.41 -8.74 19.83
C ILE A 476 38.67 -7.25 20.16
N SER A 477 39.88 -7.03 20.63
CA SER A 477 40.51 -5.89 21.24
C SER A 477 40.37 -4.51 20.56
N SER A 478 40.21 -3.52 21.45
CA SER A 478 40.86 -2.18 21.46
C SER A 478 40.93 -1.37 20.17
N ASN A 479 40.07 -0.37 20.05
CA ASN A 479 40.31 1.04 19.73
C ASN A 479 39.03 1.69 19.15
N SER A 480 38.12 2.15 20.01
CA SER A 480 37.12 3.15 19.64
C SER A 480 36.29 3.65 20.83
N SER A 481 36.95 3.97 21.94
CA SER A 481 36.29 4.42 23.18
C SER A 481 35.85 5.90 23.16
N ALA A 482 36.30 6.70 22.20
CA ALA A 482 36.01 8.13 22.13
C ALA A 482 34.65 8.46 21.42
N SER A 483 34.31 7.75 20.34
CA SER A 483 33.10 8.05 19.57
C SER A 483 31.77 7.55 20.19
N ILE A 484 31.84 6.59 21.10
CA ILE A 484 30.65 6.03 21.79
C ILE A 484 30.22 6.91 22.97
N LEU A 485 31.14 7.64 23.58
CA LEU A 485 30.84 8.57 24.68
C LEU A 485 30.15 9.86 24.16
N GLU A 486 30.56 10.36 23.00
CA GLU A 486 29.92 11.55 22.40
C GLU A 486 28.49 11.25 21.87
N SER A 487 28.26 10.07 21.31
CA SER A 487 26.91 9.70 20.83
C SER A 487 25.92 9.47 21.99
N LYS A 488 26.39 9.02 23.13
CA LYS A 488 25.56 8.81 24.33
C LYS A 488 25.16 10.13 24.99
N SER A 489 26.08 11.11 25.03
CA SER A 489 25.83 12.48 25.52
C SER A 489 24.76 13.20 24.68
N LEU A 490 24.82 13.10 23.35
CA LEU A 490 23.83 13.70 22.44
C LEU A 490 22.43 13.07 22.56
N TYR A 491 22.38 11.75 22.78
CA TYR A 491 21.12 11.05 22.96
C TYR A 491 20.41 11.47 24.27
N ASP A 492 21.18 11.66 25.33
CA ASP A 492 20.67 12.12 26.63
C ASP A 492 20.20 13.58 26.57
N GLU A 493 20.87 14.42 25.79
CA GLU A 493 20.47 15.82 25.55
C GLU A 493 19.16 15.95 24.76
N VAL A 494 18.99 15.12 23.71
CA VAL A 494 17.74 15.05 22.91
C VAL A 494 16.60 14.48 23.76
N ALA A 495 16.87 13.51 24.62
CA ALA A 495 15.88 12.95 25.55
C ALA A 495 15.42 13.98 26.60
N ALA A 496 16.34 14.76 27.16
CA ALA A 496 16.06 15.83 28.13
C ALA A 496 15.22 16.96 27.48
N GLN A 497 15.53 17.35 26.26
CA GLN A 497 14.74 18.35 25.51
C GLN A 497 13.32 17.81 25.16
N GLY A 498 13.19 16.54 24.87
CA GLY A 498 11.90 15.86 24.64
C GLY A 498 11.00 15.90 25.89
N GLU A 499 11.56 15.81 27.10
CA GLU A 499 10.82 15.95 28.35
C GLU A 499 10.37 17.39 28.61
N VAL A 500 11.21 18.38 28.29
CA VAL A 500 10.85 19.81 28.41
C VAL A 500 9.67 20.15 27.50
N VAL A 501 9.65 19.63 26.27
CA VAL A 501 8.52 19.82 25.34
C VAL A 501 7.25 19.12 25.85
N ARG A 502 7.38 17.95 26.49
CA ARG A 502 6.23 17.26 27.12
C ARG A 502 5.66 18.05 28.31
N LYS A 503 6.51 18.62 29.16
CA LYS A 503 6.10 19.48 30.29
C LYS A 503 5.37 20.75 29.81
N LEU A 504 5.92 21.44 28.79
CA LEU A 504 5.29 22.63 28.20
C LEU A 504 3.94 22.32 27.52
N LYS A 505 3.75 21.12 26.99
CA LYS A 505 2.46 20.65 26.48
C LYS A 505 1.44 20.38 27.57
N ALA A 506 1.88 19.81 28.69
CA ALA A 506 1.03 19.56 29.86
C ALA A 506 0.58 20.85 30.55
N GLU A 507 1.42 21.89 30.55
CA GLU A 507 1.17 23.21 31.12
C GLU A 507 0.39 24.16 30.19
N LYS A 508 -0.07 23.68 29.00
CA LYS A 508 -0.81 24.47 27.99
C LYS A 508 -0.11 25.81 27.61
N ALA A 509 1.22 25.82 27.57
CA ALA A 509 2.02 26.98 27.22
C ALA A 509 1.70 27.53 25.80
N PRO A 510 1.86 28.84 25.54
CA PRO A 510 1.59 29.45 24.23
C PRO A 510 2.39 28.81 23.09
N LYS A 511 1.77 28.65 21.91
CA LYS A 511 2.37 28.00 20.73
C LYS A 511 3.72 28.57 20.27
N VAL A 512 3.98 29.86 20.51
CA VAL A 512 5.23 30.54 20.12
C VAL A 512 6.42 30.02 20.94
N SER A 513 6.26 29.82 22.22
CA SER A 513 7.30 29.28 23.12
C SER A 513 7.65 27.80 22.82
N MET A 514 6.69 27.02 22.32
CA MET A 514 6.93 25.65 21.86
C MET A 514 7.72 25.59 20.55
N LEU A 515 7.44 26.52 19.61
CA LEU A 515 8.09 26.56 18.30
C LEU A 515 9.56 27.00 18.39
N GLU A 516 9.89 27.92 19.28
CA GLU A 516 11.28 28.34 19.50
C GLU A 516 12.15 27.22 20.08
N LYS A 517 11.62 26.45 21.03
CA LYS A 517 12.37 25.32 21.62
C LYS A 517 12.48 24.10 20.70
N VAL A 518 11.50 23.87 19.83
CA VAL A 518 11.61 22.87 18.77
C VAL A 518 12.63 23.27 17.70
N LYS A 519 12.74 24.56 17.36
CA LYS A 519 13.78 25.08 16.46
C LYS A 519 15.19 24.93 17.04
N THR A 520 15.37 25.13 18.35
CA THR A 520 16.66 24.95 19.02
C THR A 520 17.06 23.45 19.01
N THR A 521 16.13 22.53 19.17
CA THR A 521 16.37 21.09 19.09
C THR A 521 16.76 20.66 17.66
N PHE A 522 16.16 21.25 16.63
CA PHE A 522 16.53 21.00 15.24
C PHE A 522 17.90 21.58 14.86
N SER A 523 18.28 22.76 15.37
CA SER A 523 19.58 23.37 15.07
C SER A 523 20.75 22.63 15.73
N VAL A 524 20.56 22.04 16.89
CA VAL A 524 21.56 21.18 17.54
C VAL A 524 21.74 19.86 16.76
N SER A 525 20.65 19.28 16.24
CA SER A 525 20.69 18.07 15.40
C SER A 525 21.33 18.30 14.01
N VAL A 526 21.25 19.49 13.44
CA VAL A 526 21.79 19.82 12.11
C VAL A 526 23.29 20.22 12.20
N ASN A 527 23.72 20.87 13.28
CA ASN A 527 25.12 21.25 13.46
C ASN A 527 26.02 20.05 13.84
N SER A 528 25.47 18.97 14.40
CA SER A 528 26.24 17.75 14.70
C SER A 528 26.45 16.85 13.48
N ASN A 529 25.66 17.00 12.39
CA ASN A 529 25.84 16.25 11.15
C ASN A 529 26.80 16.91 10.14
N CYS A 530 27.34 18.12 10.45
CA CYS A 530 28.30 18.82 9.58
C CYS A 530 29.76 18.74 10.06
N LEU A 531 30.06 18.04 11.17
CA LEU A 531 31.41 17.94 11.74
C LEU A 531 31.82 16.49 12.05
N GLY A 532 31.34 15.50 11.27
CA GLY A 532 31.76 14.11 11.37
C GLY A 532 32.03 13.53 9.99
#